data_9a61f6b6901451c5a0d0a0fbbe9acf3b
#
_entry.id   9a61f6b6901451c5a0d0a0fbbe9acf3b
#
_cell.length_a   1.000
_cell.length_b   1.000
_cell.length_c   1.000
_cell.angle_alpha   90.00
_cell.angle_beta   90.00
_cell.angle_gamma   90.00
#
_symmetry.space_group_name_H-M   'P 1'
#
loop_
_entity.id
_entity.type
_entity.pdbx_description
1 polymer ?
#
loop_
_entity_poly.entity_id
_entity_poly.type
_entity_poly.pdbx_seq_one_letter_code
_entity_poly.pdbx_strand_id
1 'polypeptide(L)'
;MNTFELLIFQPLYNFLALLSGLTKGNLGWAVLILAAIIRLIIWPWYKKAMGDQRKMAKLQPRIKEIQKKLKEEPIKANQEIMKIFKEEKINPGNSFFFIFFQMAIFISLFIFFKQAIGNDWSPYLYSFIKLPEQINYLFLGFINLKAPSLILAIVSASLNSFLTFIQPSSGQNKVMLLGFPFIILFFYQKFPAVIILYWVGFTLINILQEYMINKHTQEENQTISMKTTD
;
A
#
# COMPACT_ATOMS: atom_id res chain seq x y z
N MET A 1 -11.90 -24.97 11.36
CA MET A 1 -11.68 -23.62 10.78
C MET A 1 -12.56 -22.63 11.53
N ASN A 2 -11.98 -21.54 12.02
CA ASN A 2 -12.79 -20.47 12.60
C ASN A 2 -13.41 -19.59 11.49
N THR A 3 -14.35 -18.73 11.84
CA THR A 3 -15.08 -17.89 10.86
C THR A 3 -14.15 -17.00 10.07
N PHE A 4 -13.06 -16.52 10.67
CA PHE A 4 -12.06 -15.67 10.01
C PHE A 4 -11.25 -16.45 8.96
N GLU A 5 -10.89 -17.70 9.25
CA GLU A 5 -10.21 -18.59 8.28
C GLU A 5 -11.10 -18.89 7.09
N LEU A 6 -12.39 -19.17 7.31
CA LEU A 6 -13.35 -19.44 6.25
C LEU A 6 -13.58 -18.24 5.33
N LEU A 7 -13.75 -17.04 5.92
CA LEU A 7 -14.13 -15.86 5.14
C LEU A 7 -12.96 -15.15 4.45
N ILE A 8 -11.76 -15.25 5.00
CA ILE A 8 -10.59 -14.51 4.50
C ILE A 8 -9.53 -15.45 3.93
N PHE A 9 -9.10 -16.46 4.69
CA PHE A 9 -7.97 -17.29 4.26
C PHE A 9 -8.38 -18.29 3.18
N GLN A 10 -9.54 -18.92 3.29
CA GLN A 10 -9.98 -19.87 2.28
C GLN A 10 -10.09 -19.23 0.88
N PRO A 11 -10.73 -18.06 0.67
CA PRO A 11 -10.69 -17.37 -0.62
C PRO A 11 -9.27 -17.02 -1.08
N LEU A 12 -8.39 -16.57 -0.17
CA LEU A 12 -7.01 -16.24 -0.51
C LEU A 12 -6.20 -17.46 -0.94
N TYR A 13 -6.35 -18.62 -0.26
CA TYR A 13 -5.71 -19.87 -0.66
C TYR A 13 -6.15 -20.29 -2.07
N ASN A 14 -7.45 -20.28 -2.33
CA ASN A 14 -8.01 -20.66 -3.62
C ASN A 14 -7.56 -19.71 -4.74
N PHE A 15 -7.56 -18.42 -4.46
CA PHE A 15 -7.11 -17.44 -5.42
C PHE A 15 -5.60 -17.55 -5.70
N LEU A 16 -4.79 -17.76 -4.68
CA LEU A 16 -3.34 -17.97 -4.85
C LEU A 16 -3.06 -19.30 -5.55
N ALA A 17 -3.84 -20.35 -5.31
CA ALA A 17 -3.74 -21.63 -6.02
C ALA A 17 -4.03 -21.47 -7.52
N LEU A 18 -5.10 -20.73 -7.88
CA LEU A 18 -5.40 -20.38 -9.27
C LEU A 18 -4.25 -19.61 -9.92
N LEU A 19 -3.74 -18.57 -9.27
CA LEU A 19 -2.61 -17.77 -9.78
C LEU A 19 -1.35 -18.62 -9.91
N SER A 20 -1.10 -19.53 -8.96
CA SER A 20 0.02 -20.47 -9.03
C SER A 20 -0.12 -21.42 -10.22
N GLY A 21 -1.34 -21.88 -10.54
CA GLY A 21 -1.62 -22.66 -11.74
C GLY A 21 -1.29 -21.88 -13.02
N LEU A 22 -1.73 -20.63 -13.12
CA LEU A 22 -1.46 -19.74 -14.26
C LEU A 22 0.04 -19.44 -14.44
N THR A 23 0.81 -19.42 -13.36
CA THR A 23 2.25 -19.16 -13.36
C THR A 23 3.09 -20.45 -13.39
N LYS A 24 2.50 -21.58 -13.81
CA LYS A 24 3.16 -22.90 -13.89
C LYS A 24 3.83 -23.29 -12.57
N GLY A 25 3.13 -23.04 -11.46
CA GLY A 25 3.59 -23.35 -10.11
C GLY A 25 4.55 -22.32 -9.50
N ASN A 26 4.95 -21.26 -10.19
CA ASN A 26 5.86 -20.27 -9.64
C ASN A 26 5.14 -19.32 -8.68
N LEU A 27 5.37 -19.52 -7.38
CA LEU A 27 4.71 -18.73 -6.33
C LEU A 27 5.07 -17.24 -6.38
N GLY A 28 6.28 -16.89 -6.78
CA GLY A 28 6.72 -15.49 -6.81
C GLY A 28 5.90 -14.65 -7.79
N TRP A 29 5.69 -15.15 -9.01
CA TRP A 29 4.84 -14.48 -9.99
C TRP A 29 3.37 -14.46 -9.54
N ALA A 30 2.87 -15.54 -8.95
CA ALA A 30 1.51 -15.59 -8.39
C ALA A 30 1.29 -14.50 -7.33
N VAL A 31 2.26 -14.29 -6.45
CA VAL A 31 2.23 -13.26 -5.39
C VAL A 31 2.28 -11.85 -5.98
N LEU A 32 3.09 -11.61 -7.01
CA LEU A 32 3.14 -10.31 -7.69
C LEU A 32 1.80 -9.98 -8.39
N ILE A 33 1.19 -10.97 -9.05
CA ILE A 33 -0.14 -10.80 -9.66
C ILE A 33 -1.19 -10.55 -8.58
N LEU A 34 -1.16 -11.29 -7.48
CA LEU A 34 -2.04 -11.06 -6.33
C LEU A 34 -1.91 -9.62 -5.80
N ALA A 35 -0.69 -9.13 -5.62
CA ALA A 35 -0.43 -7.77 -5.17
C ALA A 35 -1.02 -6.74 -6.14
N ALA A 36 -0.88 -6.95 -7.45
CA ALA A 36 -1.43 -6.09 -8.48
C ALA A 36 -2.98 -6.08 -8.44
N ILE A 37 -3.60 -7.23 -8.34
CA ILE A 37 -5.07 -7.34 -8.29
C ILE A 37 -5.62 -6.66 -7.04
N ILE A 38 -5.06 -6.93 -5.86
CA ILE A 38 -5.48 -6.27 -4.62
C ILE A 38 -5.33 -4.75 -4.77
N ARG A 39 -4.23 -4.29 -5.34
CA ARG A 39 -3.97 -2.86 -5.54
C ARG A 39 -4.98 -2.21 -6.49
N LEU A 40 -5.38 -2.90 -7.56
CA LEU A 40 -6.39 -2.42 -8.50
C LEU A 40 -7.77 -2.33 -7.83
N ILE A 41 -8.13 -3.32 -7.01
CA ILE A 41 -9.39 -3.31 -6.25
C ILE A 41 -9.44 -2.10 -5.30
N ILE A 42 -8.34 -1.78 -4.64
CA ILE A 42 -8.28 -0.68 -3.67
C ILE A 42 -8.14 0.70 -4.36
N TRP A 43 -7.85 0.73 -5.64
CA TRP A 43 -7.56 1.95 -6.41
C TRP A 43 -8.55 3.11 -6.21
N PRO A 44 -9.89 2.93 -6.27
CA PRO A 44 -10.83 4.04 -6.12
C PRO A 44 -10.72 4.71 -4.75
N TRP A 45 -10.55 3.94 -3.68
CA TRP A 45 -10.36 4.49 -2.33
C TRP A 45 -9.01 5.19 -2.17
N TYR A 46 -7.96 4.60 -2.73
CA TYR A 46 -6.62 5.21 -2.75
C TYR A 46 -6.63 6.55 -3.46
N LYS A 47 -7.22 6.63 -4.67
CA LYS A 47 -7.31 7.88 -5.45
C LYS A 47 -7.98 8.99 -4.64
N LYS A 48 -9.06 8.69 -3.93
CA LYS A 48 -9.76 9.64 -3.07
C LYS A 48 -8.89 10.09 -1.90
N ALA A 49 -8.29 9.16 -1.18
CA ALA A 49 -7.42 9.47 -0.04
C ALA A 49 -6.21 10.32 -0.44
N MET A 50 -5.59 10.01 -1.58
CA MET A 50 -4.47 10.81 -2.13
C MET A 50 -4.91 12.20 -2.60
N GLY A 51 -6.11 12.33 -3.17
CA GLY A 51 -6.69 13.63 -3.50
C GLY A 51 -6.84 14.52 -2.27
N ASP A 52 -7.42 14.00 -1.22
CA ASP A 52 -7.57 14.72 0.06
C ASP A 52 -6.19 15.07 0.66
N GLN A 53 -5.23 14.15 0.64
CA GLN A 53 -3.88 14.37 1.14
C GLN A 53 -3.15 15.49 0.36
N ARG A 54 -3.30 15.55 -0.96
CA ARG A 54 -2.72 16.63 -1.78
C ARG A 54 -3.31 18.00 -1.47
N LYS A 55 -4.63 18.08 -1.29
CA LYS A 55 -5.29 19.30 -0.85
C LYS A 55 -4.79 19.72 0.53
N MET A 56 -4.69 18.80 1.47
CA MET A 56 -4.13 19.07 2.80
C MET A 56 -2.68 19.57 2.73
N ALA A 57 -1.85 19.00 1.82
CA ALA A 57 -0.47 19.45 1.64
C ALA A 57 -0.39 20.90 1.14
N LYS A 58 -1.30 21.32 0.24
CA LYS A 58 -1.38 22.72 -0.23
C LYS A 58 -1.79 23.69 0.88
N LEU A 59 -2.59 23.24 1.83
CA LEU A 59 -3.07 24.06 2.96
C LEU A 59 -2.11 24.10 4.15
N GLN A 60 -1.02 23.34 4.14
CA GLN A 60 -0.05 23.28 5.24
C GLN A 60 0.50 24.65 5.68
N PRO A 61 0.86 25.59 4.77
CA PRO A 61 1.33 26.91 5.19
C PRO A 61 0.27 27.64 6.01
N ARG A 62 -1.00 27.63 5.57
CA ARG A 62 -2.14 28.27 6.24
C ARG A 62 -2.43 27.59 7.59
N ILE A 63 -2.36 26.28 7.65
CA ILE A 63 -2.54 25.52 8.89
C ILE A 63 -1.45 25.87 9.91
N LYS A 64 -0.19 25.93 9.50
CA LYS A 64 0.94 26.33 10.38
C LYS A 64 0.80 27.76 10.89
N GLU A 65 0.29 28.66 10.07
CA GLU A 65 0.03 30.05 10.50
C GLU A 65 -1.04 30.12 11.59
N ILE A 66 -2.15 29.38 11.43
CA ILE A 66 -3.21 29.29 12.44
C ILE A 66 -2.66 28.68 13.75
N GLN A 67 -1.92 27.58 13.65
CA GLN A 67 -1.30 26.94 14.82
C GLN A 67 -0.32 27.86 15.54
N LYS A 68 0.41 28.72 14.79
CA LYS A 68 1.32 29.71 15.37
C LYS A 68 0.55 30.86 16.03
N LYS A 69 -0.50 31.39 15.39
CA LYS A 69 -1.32 32.48 15.92
C LYS A 69 -2.13 32.09 17.17
N LEU A 70 -2.63 30.87 17.19
CA LEU A 70 -3.49 30.33 18.25
C LEU A 70 -2.76 29.29 19.11
N LYS A 71 -1.45 29.47 19.33
CA LYS A 71 -0.62 28.49 20.05
C LYS A 71 -1.11 28.23 21.48
N GLU A 72 -1.63 29.28 22.15
CA GLU A 72 -2.17 29.19 23.53
C GLU A 72 -3.64 28.74 23.59
N GLU A 73 -4.31 28.65 22.42
CA GLU A 73 -5.72 28.27 22.30
C GLU A 73 -5.89 27.06 21.32
N PRO A 74 -5.40 25.88 21.67
CA PRO A 74 -5.36 24.73 20.75
C PRO A 74 -6.76 24.28 20.28
N ILE A 75 -7.79 24.49 21.09
CA ILE A 75 -9.17 24.17 20.72
C ILE A 75 -9.66 25.10 19.61
N LYS A 76 -9.41 26.41 19.72
CA LYS A 76 -9.77 27.39 18.67
C LYS A 76 -8.96 27.12 17.38
N ALA A 77 -7.66 26.82 17.51
CA ALA A 77 -6.83 26.47 16.36
C ALA A 77 -7.41 25.28 15.58
N ASN A 78 -7.80 24.22 16.29
CA ASN A 78 -8.42 23.04 15.68
C ASN A 78 -9.77 23.37 15.03
N GLN A 79 -10.58 24.20 15.65
CA GLN A 79 -11.87 24.65 15.07
C GLN A 79 -11.66 25.41 13.76
N GLU A 80 -10.70 26.33 13.71
CA GLU A 80 -10.37 27.08 12.49
C GLU A 80 -9.82 26.16 11.38
N ILE A 81 -8.95 25.21 11.72
CA ILE A 81 -8.45 24.22 10.77
C ILE A 81 -9.59 23.36 10.23
N MET A 82 -10.52 22.92 11.08
CA MET A 82 -11.68 22.13 10.65
C MET A 82 -12.63 22.92 9.76
N LYS A 83 -12.78 24.26 9.95
CA LYS A 83 -13.54 25.12 9.04
C LYS A 83 -12.90 25.13 7.65
N ILE A 84 -11.57 25.30 7.56
CA ILE A 84 -10.84 25.25 6.28
C ILE A 84 -11.05 23.92 5.58
N PHE A 85 -10.96 22.80 6.30
CA PHE A 85 -11.20 21.49 5.70
C PHE A 85 -12.62 21.34 5.16
N LYS A 86 -13.63 21.90 5.84
CA LYS A 86 -15.02 21.91 5.35
C LYS A 86 -15.17 22.78 4.10
N GLU A 87 -14.61 24.00 4.09
CA GLU A 87 -14.64 24.92 2.95
C GLU A 87 -14.03 24.27 1.70
N GLU A 88 -12.88 23.62 1.85
CA GLU A 88 -12.15 22.94 0.78
C GLU A 88 -12.69 21.53 0.43
N LYS A 89 -13.79 21.13 1.09
CA LYS A 89 -14.42 19.80 0.95
C LYS A 89 -13.41 18.66 1.15
N ILE A 90 -12.49 18.81 2.11
CA ILE A 90 -11.51 17.81 2.51
C ILE A 90 -12.06 17.02 3.68
N ASN A 91 -12.00 15.70 3.57
CA ASN A 91 -12.27 14.82 4.71
C ASN A 91 -10.97 14.15 5.18
N PRO A 92 -10.34 14.67 6.25
CA PRO A 92 -9.12 14.07 6.78
C PRO A 92 -9.33 12.61 7.24
N GLY A 93 -10.56 12.26 7.64
CA GLY A 93 -10.93 10.89 8.02
C GLY A 93 -10.74 9.88 6.91
N ASN A 94 -10.86 10.26 5.63
CA ASN A 94 -10.63 9.35 4.50
C ASN A 94 -9.20 8.82 4.48
N SER A 95 -8.21 9.67 4.74
CA SER A 95 -6.80 9.27 4.77
C SER A 95 -6.50 8.34 5.94
N PHE A 96 -7.05 8.63 7.12
CA PHE A 96 -6.92 7.76 8.29
C PHE A 96 -7.61 6.41 8.06
N PHE A 97 -8.85 6.43 7.57
CA PHE A 97 -9.58 5.20 7.26
C PHE A 97 -8.82 4.33 6.25
N PHE A 98 -8.25 4.95 5.22
CA PHE A 98 -7.43 4.23 4.23
C PHE A 98 -6.21 3.56 4.87
N ILE A 99 -5.50 4.25 5.76
CA ILE A 99 -4.34 3.70 6.48
C ILE A 99 -4.76 2.49 7.33
N PHE A 100 -5.84 2.60 8.12
CA PHE A 100 -6.34 1.49 8.93
C PHE A 100 -6.77 0.29 8.06
N PHE A 101 -7.48 0.54 6.97
CA PHE A 101 -7.89 -0.48 6.03
C PHE A 101 -6.68 -1.18 5.39
N GLN A 102 -5.69 -0.41 4.97
CA GLN A 102 -4.43 -0.92 4.43
C GLN A 102 -3.68 -1.79 5.45
N MET A 103 -3.64 -1.36 6.72
CA MET A 103 -3.01 -2.13 7.79
C MET A 103 -3.75 -3.45 8.04
N ALA A 104 -5.08 -3.45 8.03
CA ALA A 104 -5.87 -4.67 8.18
C ALA A 104 -5.58 -5.68 7.06
N ILE A 105 -5.52 -5.23 5.80
CA ILE A 105 -5.13 -6.07 4.66
C ILE A 105 -3.71 -6.60 4.85
N PHE A 106 -2.77 -5.75 5.23
CA PHE A 106 -1.37 -6.16 5.42
C PHE A 106 -1.25 -7.23 6.50
N ILE A 107 -1.89 -7.04 7.66
CA ILE A 107 -1.88 -8.00 8.76
C ILE A 107 -2.51 -9.33 8.32
N SER A 108 -3.64 -9.29 7.61
CA SER A 108 -4.31 -10.49 7.11
C SER A 108 -3.43 -11.26 6.14
N LEU A 109 -2.77 -10.58 5.19
CA LEU A 109 -1.84 -11.20 4.24
C LEU A 109 -0.57 -11.70 4.91
N PHE A 110 -0.07 -10.98 5.93
CA PHE A 110 1.07 -11.43 6.72
C PHE A 110 0.78 -12.78 7.40
N ILE A 111 -0.35 -12.88 8.11
CA ILE A 111 -0.76 -14.12 8.78
C ILE A 111 -0.98 -15.22 7.73
N PHE A 112 -1.67 -14.91 6.63
CA PHE A 112 -1.90 -15.82 5.52
C PHE A 112 -0.60 -16.39 4.94
N PHE A 113 0.35 -15.54 4.53
CA PHE A 113 1.61 -16.01 3.96
C PHE A 113 2.46 -16.80 4.95
N LYS A 114 2.45 -16.40 6.23
CA LYS A 114 3.15 -17.15 7.26
C LYS A 114 2.59 -18.57 7.41
N GLN A 115 1.29 -18.74 7.27
CA GLN A 115 0.65 -20.07 7.28
C GLN A 115 0.89 -20.81 5.96
N ALA A 116 0.70 -20.16 4.82
CA ALA A 116 0.78 -20.79 3.50
C ALA A 116 2.17 -21.37 3.18
N ILE A 117 3.25 -20.78 3.70
CA ILE A 117 4.61 -21.25 3.42
C ILE A 117 4.96 -22.55 4.16
N GLY A 118 4.33 -22.83 5.28
CA GLY A 118 4.67 -23.99 6.12
C GLY A 118 3.71 -25.16 6.03
N ASN A 119 2.53 -24.96 5.44
CA ASN A 119 1.42 -25.89 5.55
C ASN A 119 0.96 -26.43 4.20
N ASP A 120 0.25 -27.55 4.26
CA ASP A 120 -0.53 -28.08 3.14
C ASP A 120 -1.76 -27.19 2.90
N TRP A 121 -1.99 -26.80 1.66
CA TRP A 121 -3.13 -25.96 1.26
C TRP A 121 -4.40 -26.76 1.02
N SER A 122 -4.29 -28.08 0.84
CA SER A 122 -5.40 -28.96 0.47
C SER A 122 -6.63 -28.79 1.36
N PRO A 123 -6.54 -28.62 2.69
CA PRO A 123 -7.72 -28.45 3.55
C PRO A 123 -8.51 -27.16 3.29
N TYR A 124 -7.90 -26.17 2.64
CA TYR A 124 -8.50 -24.86 2.38
C TYR A 124 -9.02 -24.71 0.96
N LEU A 125 -8.75 -25.68 0.08
CA LEU A 125 -9.16 -25.57 -1.31
C LEU A 125 -10.63 -25.94 -1.52
N TYR A 126 -11.25 -25.21 -2.47
CA TYR A 126 -12.53 -25.61 -3.00
C TYR A 126 -12.39 -26.86 -3.88
N SER A 127 -13.40 -27.70 -3.93
CA SER A 127 -13.37 -28.98 -4.66
C SER A 127 -13.06 -28.85 -6.15
N PHE A 128 -13.31 -27.69 -6.74
CA PHE A 128 -13.05 -27.39 -8.15
C PHE A 128 -11.69 -26.75 -8.41
N ILE A 129 -10.92 -26.41 -7.37
CA ILE A 129 -9.57 -25.83 -7.49
C ILE A 129 -8.52 -26.92 -7.28
N LYS A 130 -7.63 -27.03 -8.24
CA LYS A 130 -6.49 -27.96 -8.16
C LYS A 130 -5.20 -27.17 -7.94
N LEU A 131 -4.37 -27.65 -7.01
CA LEU A 131 -3.01 -27.17 -6.87
C LEU A 131 -2.17 -27.60 -8.08
N PRO A 132 -1.18 -26.80 -8.50
CA PRO A 132 -0.11 -27.31 -9.35
C PRO A 132 0.57 -28.51 -8.69
N GLU A 133 1.04 -29.47 -9.50
CA GLU A 133 1.74 -30.67 -8.99
C GLU A 133 2.93 -30.32 -8.10
N GLN A 134 3.59 -29.20 -8.41
CA GLN A 134 4.70 -28.67 -7.61
C GLN A 134 4.60 -27.15 -7.51
N ILE A 135 4.73 -26.64 -6.28
CA ILE A 135 4.87 -25.20 -6.04
C ILE A 135 6.36 -24.88 -5.96
N ASN A 136 6.82 -24.05 -6.90
CA ASN A 136 8.18 -23.55 -6.91
C ASN A 136 8.29 -22.28 -6.05
N TYR A 137 9.06 -22.39 -4.98
CA TYR A 137 9.36 -21.28 -4.04
C TYR A 137 10.63 -20.51 -4.41
N LEU A 138 11.32 -20.88 -5.51
CA LEU A 138 12.48 -20.14 -6.01
C LEU A 138 12.01 -19.09 -7.03
N PHE A 139 11.99 -17.85 -6.60
CA PHE A 139 11.69 -16.72 -7.47
C PHE A 139 12.94 -16.30 -8.25
N LEU A 140 12.81 -16.08 -9.54
CA LEU A 140 13.92 -15.79 -10.48
C LEU A 140 15.07 -16.82 -10.45
N GLY A 141 14.82 -18.02 -9.93
CA GLY A 141 15.81 -19.10 -9.86
C GLY A 141 16.79 -19.02 -8.69
N PHE A 142 16.81 -17.95 -7.90
CA PHE A 142 17.77 -17.76 -6.80
C PHE A 142 17.20 -17.22 -5.49
N ILE A 143 16.01 -16.63 -5.49
CA ILE A 143 15.39 -16.07 -4.25
C ILE A 143 14.45 -17.11 -3.65
N ASN A 144 14.86 -17.70 -2.52
CA ASN A 144 13.99 -18.60 -1.76
C ASN A 144 12.93 -17.82 -1.00
N LEU A 145 11.66 -17.97 -1.40
CA LEU A 145 10.53 -17.27 -0.81
C LEU A 145 10.18 -17.72 0.62
N LYS A 146 10.67 -18.89 1.04
CA LYS A 146 10.48 -19.40 2.41
C LYS A 146 11.43 -18.78 3.43
N ALA A 147 12.57 -18.30 2.98
CA ALA A 147 13.63 -17.72 3.81
C ALA A 147 13.63 -16.19 3.71
N PRO A 148 14.22 -15.48 4.67
CA PRO A 148 14.46 -14.04 4.54
C PRO A 148 15.37 -13.73 3.35
N SER A 149 15.15 -12.59 2.69
CA SER A 149 15.97 -12.14 1.55
C SER A 149 16.40 -10.68 1.72
N LEU A 150 17.69 -10.48 1.90
CA LEU A 150 18.27 -9.13 1.97
C LEU A 150 18.10 -8.37 0.66
N ILE A 151 18.21 -9.06 -0.47
CA ILE A 151 18.03 -8.46 -1.80
C ILE A 151 16.65 -7.84 -1.91
N LEU A 152 15.59 -8.60 -1.59
CA LEU A 152 14.22 -8.07 -1.61
C LEU A 152 14.00 -6.97 -0.57
N ALA A 153 14.64 -7.05 0.59
CA ALA A 153 14.57 -5.99 1.60
C ALA A 153 15.16 -4.67 1.08
N ILE A 154 16.32 -4.72 0.44
CA ILE A 154 16.97 -3.54 -0.17
C ILE A 154 16.08 -2.98 -1.29
N VAL A 155 15.58 -3.82 -2.20
CA VAL A 155 14.70 -3.41 -3.29
C VAL A 155 13.43 -2.76 -2.72
N SER A 156 12.81 -3.39 -1.72
CA SER A 156 11.61 -2.84 -1.07
C SER A 156 11.87 -1.50 -0.40
N ALA A 157 12.97 -1.36 0.35
CA ALA A 157 13.35 -0.13 1.01
C ALA A 157 13.59 1.00 -0.01
N SER A 158 14.29 0.71 -1.12
CA SER A 158 14.57 1.67 -2.18
C SER A 158 13.29 2.15 -2.87
N LEU A 159 12.38 1.23 -3.21
CA LEU A 159 11.09 1.55 -3.82
C LEU A 159 10.20 2.38 -2.88
N ASN A 160 10.17 2.05 -1.59
CA ASN A 160 9.40 2.83 -0.61
C ASN A 160 10.00 4.24 -0.40
N SER A 161 11.33 4.37 -0.38
CA SER A 161 11.99 5.68 -0.33
C SER A 161 11.64 6.51 -1.56
N PHE A 162 11.67 5.91 -2.75
CA PHE A 162 11.30 6.59 -3.99
C PHE A 162 9.82 7.00 -3.99
N LEU A 163 8.92 6.10 -3.59
CA LEU A 163 7.49 6.40 -3.46
C LEU A 163 7.26 7.57 -2.51
N THR A 164 7.91 7.58 -1.35
CA THR A 164 7.84 8.67 -0.37
C THR A 164 8.31 10.00 -0.95
N PHE A 165 9.34 9.96 -1.81
CA PHE A 165 9.87 11.16 -2.45
C PHE A 165 8.87 11.78 -3.46
N ILE A 166 8.15 10.95 -4.22
CA ILE A 166 7.20 11.41 -5.25
C ILE A 166 5.81 11.76 -4.68
N GLN A 167 5.47 11.28 -3.47
CA GLN A 167 4.20 11.59 -2.82
C GLN A 167 4.17 13.00 -2.25
N PRO A 168 3.03 13.70 -2.32
CA PRO A 168 2.87 15.01 -1.70
C PRO A 168 2.99 14.89 -0.19
N SER A 169 3.95 15.58 0.41
CA SER A 169 4.11 15.60 1.87
C SER A 169 3.21 16.67 2.47
N SER A 170 2.29 16.26 3.34
CA SER A 170 1.45 17.17 4.15
C SER A 170 2.20 17.80 5.33
N GLY A 171 3.49 18.10 5.18
CA GLY A 171 4.30 18.72 6.25
C GLY A 171 4.68 17.79 7.40
N GLN A 172 4.25 16.56 7.41
CA GLN A 172 4.79 15.53 8.30
C GLN A 172 6.26 15.33 7.96
N ASN A 173 7.09 15.30 8.98
CA ASN A 173 8.53 15.21 8.84
C ASN A 173 8.90 14.13 7.83
N LYS A 174 9.55 14.52 6.72
CA LYS A 174 10.13 13.58 5.74
C LYS A 174 10.99 12.51 6.42
N VAL A 175 11.55 12.84 7.57
CA VAL A 175 12.32 11.93 8.43
C VAL A 175 11.48 10.75 8.91
N MET A 176 10.21 10.96 9.29
CA MET A 176 9.33 9.86 9.72
C MET A 176 8.95 8.95 8.54
N LEU A 177 8.76 9.52 7.35
CA LEU A 177 8.49 8.77 6.13
C LEU A 177 9.73 7.99 5.65
N LEU A 178 10.92 8.53 5.83
CA LEU A 178 12.18 7.84 5.53
C LEU A 178 12.52 6.76 6.57
N GLY A 179 11.98 6.83 7.78
CA GLY A 179 12.18 5.81 8.81
C GLY A 179 11.65 4.43 8.43
N PHE A 180 10.55 4.37 7.67
CA PHE A 180 9.91 3.11 7.29
C PHE A 180 10.81 2.18 6.45
N PRO A 181 11.55 2.63 5.43
CA PRO A 181 12.54 1.81 4.73
C PRO A 181 13.60 1.20 5.66
N PHE A 182 14.06 1.93 6.67
CA PHE A 182 15.00 1.41 7.66
C PHE A 182 14.38 0.32 8.54
N ILE A 183 13.09 0.45 8.88
CA ILE A 183 12.36 -0.59 9.61
C ILE A 183 12.32 -1.88 8.78
N ILE A 184 12.06 -1.81 7.48
CA ILE A 184 12.08 -2.98 6.59
C ILE A 184 13.47 -3.64 6.62
N LEU A 185 14.55 -2.85 6.47
CA LEU A 185 15.91 -3.36 6.48
C LEU A 185 16.32 -3.94 7.84
N PHE A 186 15.82 -3.39 8.93
CA PHE A 186 16.13 -3.89 10.27
C PHE A 186 15.39 -5.19 10.59
N PHE A 187 14.14 -5.29 10.16
CA PHE A 187 13.28 -6.44 10.51
C PHE A 187 13.18 -7.51 9.41
N TYR A 188 13.85 -7.37 8.25
CA TYR A 188 13.68 -8.31 7.14
C TYR A 188 13.91 -9.77 7.54
N GLN A 189 14.83 -10.04 8.47
CA GLN A 189 15.13 -11.39 8.96
C GLN A 189 13.97 -12.06 9.69
N LYS A 190 12.97 -11.28 10.13
CA LYS A 190 11.76 -11.78 10.79
C LYS A 190 10.66 -12.19 9.80
N PHE A 191 10.84 -11.88 8.53
CA PHE A 191 9.83 -12.07 7.50
C PHE A 191 10.33 -13.01 6.39
N PRO A 192 9.54 -14.04 6.00
CA PRO A 192 9.80 -14.77 4.78
C PRO A 192 9.79 -13.84 3.56
N ALA A 193 10.64 -14.14 2.58
CA ALA A 193 10.80 -13.31 1.38
C ALA A 193 9.51 -13.11 0.59
N VAL A 194 8.55 -14.02 0.66
CA VAL A 194 7.24 -13.91 0.01
C VAL A 194 6.48 -12.65 0.45
N ILE A 195 6.56 -12.30 1.74
CA ILE A 195 5.87 -11.12 2.29
C ILE A 195 6.52 -9.84 1.75
N ILE A 196 7.85 -9.82 1.71
CA ILE A 196 8.60 -8.69 1.16
C ILE A 196 8.36 -8.58 -0.35
N LEU A 197 8.28 -9.68 -1.06
CA LEU A 197 7.97 -9.72 -2.50
C LEU A 197 6.57 -9.16 -2.78
N TYR A 198 5.57 -9.55 -2.00
CA TYR A 198 4.23 -8.94 -2.07
C TYR A 198 4.31 -7.43 -1.90
N TRP A 199 5.08 -6.96 -0.90
CA TRP A 199 5.26 -5.53 -0.65
C TRP A 199 5.96 -4.82 -1.82
N VAL A 200 6.98 -5.43 -2.42
CA VAL A 200 7.65 -4.92 -3.63
C VAL A 200 6.64 -4.75 -4.76
N GLY A 201 5.86 -5.79 -5.08
CA GLY A 201 4.82 -5.73 -6.12
C GLY A 201 3.77 -4.64 -5.84
N PHE A 202 3.28 -4.58 -4.60
CA PHE A 202 2.34 -3.56 -4.17
C PHE A 202 2.89 -2.13 -4.32
N THR A 203 4.16 -1.90 -3.94
CA THR A 203 4.81 -0.59 -4.02
C THR A 203 5.07 -0.18 -5.47
N LEU A 204 5.46 -1.12 -6.34
CA LEU A 204 5.65 -0.86 -7.78
C LEU A 204 4.35 -0.35 -8.42
N ILE A 205 3.23 -1.03 -8.17
CA ILE A 205 1.93 -0.59 -8.69
C ILE A 205 1.55 0.77 -8.08
N ASN A 206 1.86 1.00 -6.80
CA ASN A 206 1.62 2.29 -6.15
C ASN A 206 2.38 3.44 -6.82
N ILE A 207 3.64 3.22 -7.17
CA ILE A 207 4.46 4.21 -7.90
C ILE A 207 3.83 4.53 -9.27
N LEU A 208 3.40 3.50 -10.01
CA LEU A 208 2.73 3.70 -11.31
C LEU A 208 1.43 4.50 -11.15
N GLN A 209 0.63 4.17 -10.16
CA GLN A 209 -0.61 4.88 -9.87
C GLN A 209 -0.37 6.34 -9.46
N GLU A 210 0.65 6.59 -8.64
CA GLU A 210 1.03 7.95 -8.23
C GLU A 210 1.49 8.78 -9.42
N TYR A 211 2.27 8.19 -10.31
CA TYR A 211 2.67 8.82 -11.58
C TYR A 211 1.46 9.21 -12.45
N MET A 212 0.48 8.31 -12.59
CA MET A 212 -0.75 8.59 -13.35
C MET A 212 -1.56 9.74 -12.74
N ILE A 213 -1.70 9.79 -11.41
CA ILE A 213 -2.42 10.87 -10.74
C ILE A 213 -1.68 12.20 -10.91
N ASN A 214 -0.35 12.20 -10.76
CA ASN A 214 0.46 13.42 -10.92
C ASN A 214 0.33 14.00 -12.33
N LYS A 215 0.40 13.16 -13.36
CA LYS A 215 0.23 13.58 -14.74
C LYS A 215 -1.14 14.22 -14.97
N HIS A 216 -2.21 13.59 -14.55
CA HIS A 216 -3.57 14.10 -14.70
C HIS A 216 -3.76 15.46 -14.00
N THR A 217 -3.22 15.62 -12.81
CA THR A 217 -3.31 16.88 -12.06
C THR A 217 -2.54 18.01 -12.74
N GLN A 218 -1.41 17.72 -13.40
CA GLN A 218 -0.66 18.72 -14.17
C GLN A 218 -1.42 19.18 -15.42
N GLU A 219 -2.02 18.24 -16.15
CA GLU A 219 -2.82 18.53 -17.35
C GLU A 219 -4.05 19.41 -16.99
N GLU A 220 -4.73 19.10 -15.89
CA GLU A 220 -5.87 19.88 -15.39
C GLU A 220 -5.47 21.32 -15.03
N ASN A 221 -4.35 21.49 -14.31
CA ASN A 221 -3.85 22.82 -13.95
C ASN A 221 -3.44 23.65 -15.19
N GLN A 222 -2.83 23.03 -16.20
CA GLN A 222 -2.49 23.71 -17.45
C GLN A 222 -3.75 24.17 -18.21
N THR A 223 -4.78 23.32 -18.29
CA THR A 223 -6.04 23.66 -18.95
C THR A 223 -6.76 24.81 -18.27
N ILE A 224 -6.74 24.87 -16.93
CA ILE A 224 -7.32 25.97 -16.15
C ILE A 224 -6.54 27.27 -16.40
N SER A 225 -5.20 27.21 -16.41
CA SER A 225 -4.34 28.37 -16.64
C SER A 225 -4.56 28.97 -18.04
N MET A 226 -4.75 28.16 -19.07
CA MET A 226 -5.04 28.64 -20.42
C MET A 226 -6.41 29.35 -20.50
N LYS A 227 -7.43 28.83 -19.81
CA LYS A 227 -8.78 29.42 -19.78
C LYS A 227 -8.90 30.70 -18.99
N THR A 228 -7.93 31.03 -18.13
CA THR A 228 -7.94 32.28 -17.34
C THR A 228 -7.11 33.40 -18.01
N THR A 229 -6.42 33.10 -19.10
CA THR A 229 -5.62 34.06 -19.88
C THR A 229 -6.34 34.57 -21.15
N ASP A 230 -7.49 34.00 -21.49
CA ASP A 230 -8.44 34.47 -22.49
C ASP A 230 -9.60 35.24 -21.82
#